data_078b408b73749564c67b235082c3909e
#
_entry.id   078b408b73749564c67b235082c3909e
#
_cell.length_a   1.000
_cell.length_b   1.000
_cell.length_c   1.000
_cell.angle_alpha   90.00
_cell.angle_beta   90.00
_cell.angle_gamma   90.00
#
_symmetry.space_group_name_H-M   'P 1'
#
loop_
_entity.id
_entity.type
_entity.pdbx_description
1 polymer ?
#
loop_
_entity_poly.entity_id
_entity_poly.type
_entity_poly.pdbx_seq_one_letter_code
_entity_poly.pdbx_strand_id
1 'polypeptide(L)'
;MGYPEHSREGYIAAATQGAGVIECDVTFTKDLELVCRHSQCDLATSTNILQTELAASCRVPFTAATNNSTANAQCCTSDITLKEFKTLCARPDRRNPQANTVAEYLAPLQSPVVDSPMSCGTVVSHKESIALIDELGRKFTPELKRPEVPMPFAPGFDQHAYADKMLLEYSELGIDPARVLPQSFSIKDVQYWIKAHPQFAKQTVWLDPRGRQKNFTTSLEEMQAIKGQGINIISPPIPMLIQLNDSGDLEPSNYAKYAKQAGLEIITWTMESGNPIDPKNWLYANIAPIMDKPGKMLEVIDVLAQQIGVRGIFSDWPGTITYYANCQNNLPK
;
A
#
# COMPACT_ATOMS: atom_id res chain seq x y z
N MET A 1 -2.91 -0.20 12.09
CA MET A 1 -3.78 0.90 12.58
C MET A 1 -5.01 0.35 13.28
N GLY A 2 -5.58 1.12 14.23
CA GLY A 2 -6.87 0.77 14.86
C GLY A 2 -8.10 1.08 14.00
N TYR A 3 -7.91 1.44 12.74
CA TYR A 3 -8.95 1.75 11.77
C TYR A 3 -8.82 0.86 10.54
N PRO A 4 -9.93 0.50 9.86
CA PRO A 4 -9.87 -0.20 8.58
C PRO A 4 -9.10 0.62 7.54
N GLU A 5 -8.22 -0.04 6.79
CA GLU A 5 -7.53 0.60 5.68
C GLU A 5 -8.51 1.08 4.60
N HIS A 6 -8.13 2.09 3.85
CA HIS A 6 -8.95 2.70 2.79
C HIS A 6 -10.36 3.09 3.25
N SER A 7 -10.50 3.46 4.54
CA SER A 7 -11.71 4.05 5.08
C SER A 7 -11.54 5.55 5.34
N ARG A 8 -12.66 6.29 5.32
CA ARG A 8 -12.67 7.71 5.68
C ARG A 8 -11.99 7.98 7.02
N GLU A 9 -12.30 7.17 8.01
CA GLU A 9 -11.80 7.29 9.37
C GLU A 9 -10.30 6.96 9.45
N GLY A 10 -9.86 5.98 8.67
CA GLY A 10 -8.44 5.63 8.54
C GLY A 10 -7.61 6.78 7.97
N TYR A 11 -8.09 7.47 6.93
CA TYR A 11 -7.43 8.64 6.35
C TYR A 11 -7.35 9.82 7.32
N ILE A 12 -8.45 10.11 8.04
CA ILE A 12 -8.47 11.16 9.08
C ILE A 12 -7.48 10.83 10.20
N ALA A 13 -7.46 9.57 10.65
CA ALA A 13 -6.54 9.12 11.69
C ALA A 13 -5.08 9.24 11.24
N ALA A 14 -4.75 8.83 10.00
CA ALA A 14 -3.41 8.94 9.44
C ALA A 14 -2.96 10.41 9.36
N ALA A 15 -3.81 11.30 8.86
CA ALA A 15 -3.53 12.74 8.81
C ALA A 15 -3.31 13.33 10.21
N THR A 16 -4.12 12.95 11.19
CA THR A 16 -4.01 13.40 12.59
C THR A 16 -2.70 12.93 13.24
N GLN A 17 -2.22 11.74 12.86
CA GLN A 17 -0.92 11.21 13.30
C GLN A 17 0.28 11.81 12.56
N GLY A 18 0.06 12.74 11.64
CA GLY A 18 1.11 13.49 10.97
C GLY A 18 1.54 12.94 9.60
N ALA A 19 0.81 11.98 9.02
CA ALA A 19 1.08 11.54 7.65
C ALA A 19 1.02 12.73 6.68
N GLY A 20 2.11 12.99 5.96
CA GLY A 20 2.20 14.06 4.97
C GLY A 20 1.65 13.67 3.60
N VAL A 21 1.61 12.37 3.32
CA VAL A 21 1.10 11.74 2.09
C VAL A 21 0.17 10.61 2.50
N ILE A 22 -0.97 10.48 1.83
CA ILE A 22 -1.97 9.44 2.11
C ILE A 22 -2.16 8.60 0.84
N GLU A 23 -2.23 7.28 1.04
CA GLU A 23 -2.40 6.29 -0.01
C GLU A 23 -3.87 5.96 -0.24
N CYS A 24 -4.24 5.80 -1.51
CA CYS A 24 -5.42 5.06 -1.92
C CYS A 24 -5.00 3.99 -2.91
N ASP A 25 -5.20 2.74 -2.56
CA ASP A 25 -5.09 1.62 -3.49
C ASP A 25 -6.32 1.59 -4.37
N VAL A 26 -6.14 1.87 -5.64
CA VAL A 26 -7.24 2.11 -6.58
C VAL A 26 -7.61 0.82 -7.28
N THR A 27 -8.89 0.47 -7.21
CA THR A 27 -9.54 -0.61 -7.99
C THR A 27 -10.80 -0.07 -8.66
N PHE A 28 -11.49 -0.88 -9.47
CA PHE A 28 -12.70 -0.43 -10.15
C PHE A 28 -13.91 -1.34 -9.88
N THR A 29 -15.10 -0.76 -9.92
CA THR A 29 -16.39 -1.42 -9.74
C THR A 29 -16.93 -1.95 -11.07
N LYS A 30 -18.05 -2.69 -11.01
CA LYS A 30 -18.76 -3.22 -12.19
C LYS A 30 -19.19 -2.13 -13.19
N ASP A 31 -19.53 -0.96 -12.68
CA ASP A 31 -19.92 0.23 -13.46
C ASP A 31 -18.72 1.17 -13.73
N LEU A 32 -17.48 0.63 -13.61
CA LEU A 32 -16.24 1.28 -13.97
C LEU A 32 -15.87 2.50 -13.11
N GLU A 33 -16.49 2.67 -11.95
CA GLU A 33 -16.13 3.72 -11.01
C GLU A 33 -14.94 3.27 -10.15
N LEU A 34 -14.04 4.21 -9.80
CA LEU A 34 -12.85 3.90 -9.03
C LEU A 34 -13.14 3.97 -7.52
N VAL A 35 -12.61 2.99 -6.79
CA VAL A 35 -12.76 2.87 -5.33
C VAL A 35 -11.41 2.55 -4.68
N CYS A 36 -11.26 2.87 -3.39
CA CYS A 36 -10.05 2.58 -2.63
C CYS A 36 -10.17 1.21 -1.93
N ARG A 37 -9.44 0.21 -2.43
CA ARG A 37 -9.31 -1.14 -1.83
C ARG A 37 -7.95 -1.75 -2.12
N HIS A 38 -7.36 -2.45 -1.13
CA HIS A 38 -6.01 -2.99 -1.21
C HIS A 38 -5.84 -3.98 -2.37
N SER A 39 -6.85 -4.77 -2.69
CA SER A 39 -6.92 -5.52 -3.93
C SER A 39 -8.32 -5.48 -4.52
N GLN A 40 -8.43 -5.86 -5.79
CA GLN A 40 -9.74 -5.86 -6.46
C GLN A 40 -10.69 -6.90 -5.86
N CYS A 41 -10.18 -7.97 -5.26
CA CYS A 41 -10.99 -9.09 -4.80
C CYS A 41 -10.87 -9.34 -3.29
N ASP A 42 -10.62 -8.31 -2.48
CA ASP A 42 -10.48 -8.40 -1.02
C ASP A 42 -11.79 -8.16 -0.24
N LEU A 43 -12.91 -7.84 -0.89
CA LEU A 43 -14.14 -7.43 -0.21
C LEU A 43 -14.64 -8.46 0.81
N ALA A 44 -14.35 -9.75 0.59
CA ALA A 44 -14.76 -10.83 1.52
C ALA A 44 -14.06 -10.75 2.88
N THR A 45 -12.85 -10.14 2.95
CA THR A 45 -12.04 -10.04 4.17
C THR A 45 -11.96 -8.62 4.71
N SER A 46 -12.07 -7.63 3.83
CA SER A 46 -11.90 -6.21 4.15
C SER A 46 -13.22 -5.45 4.33
N THR A 47 -14.38 -6.13 4.11
CA THR A 47 -15.71 -5.55 4.28
C THR A 47 -16.69 -6.54 4.95
N ASN A 48 -17.90 -6.08 5.21
CA ASN A 48 -19.00 -6.92 5.69
C ASN A 48 -19.80 -7.59 4.57
N ILE A 49 -19.35 -7.64 3.33
CA ILE A 49 -20.11 -8.11 2.15
C ILE A 49 -20.74 -9.49 2.38
N LEU A 50 -20.02 -10.43 3.03
CA LEU A 50 -20.51 -11.77 3.31
C LEU A 50 -21.69 -11.82 4.30
N GLN A 51 -21.99 -10.72 4.98
CA GLN A 51 -23.12 -10.55 5.90
C GLN A 51 -24.30 -9.79 5.27
N THR A 52 -24.22 -9.48 3.98
CA THR A 52 -25.22 -8.74 3.22
C THR A 52 -25.77 -9.60 2.08
N GLU A 53 -26.84 -9.14 1.42
CA GLU A 53 -27.37 -9.78 0.21
C GLU A 53 -26.37 -9.79 -0.95
N LEU A 54 -25.39 -8.86 -0.94
CA LEU A 54 -24.31 -8.79 -1.94
C LEU A 54 -23.36 -9.98 -1.87
N ALA A 55 -23.40 -10.83 -0.83
CA ALA A 55 -22.69 -12.09 -0.80
C ALA A 55 -22.98 -12.98 -2.01
N ALA A 56 -24.19 -12.87 -2.58
CA ALA A 56 -24.60 -13.58 -3.79
C ALA A 56 -23.82 -13.16 -5.05
N SER A 57 -23.19 -11.99 -5.04
CA SER A 57 -22.36 -11.47 -6.15
C SER A 57 -20.91 -11.93 -6.07
N CYS A 58 -20.50 -12.59 -4.98
CA CYS A 58 -19.11 -13.07 -4.82
C CYS A 58 -18.79 -14.17 -5.84
N ARG A 59 -17.62 -14.09 -6.47
CA ARG A 59 -17.12 -15.09 -7.42
C ARG A 59 -16.94 -16.46 -6.79
N VAL A 60 -16.43 -16.46 -5.56
CA VAL A 60 -16.33 -17.66 -4.72
C VAL A 60 -17.18 -17.39 -3.49
N PRO A 61 -18.36 -18.04 -3.37
CA PRO A 61 -19.14 -18.02 -2.15
C PRO A 61 -18.33 -18.54 -0.97
N PHE A 62 -18.72 -18.14 0.26
CA PHE A 62 -18.06 -18.65 1.45
C PHE A 62 -18.08 -20.18 1.48
N THR A 63 -16.91 -20.77 1.69
CA THR A 63 -16.70 -22.20 1.92
C THR A 63 -16.01 -22.40 3.26
N ALA A 64 -16.57 -23.29 4.09
CA ALA A 64 -16.00 -23.62 5.40
C ALA A 64 -14.65 -24.34 5.28
N ALA A 65 -13.83 -24.24 6.32
CA ALA A 65 -12.61 -25.03 6.43
C ALA A 65 -12.92 -26.53 6.47
N THR A 66 -11.99 -27.31 5.93
CA THR A 66 -12.00 -28.76 6.01
C THR A 66 -10.64 -29.25 6.50
N ASN A 67 -10.48 -30.58 6.71
CA ASN A 67 -9.17 -31.15 7.05
C ASN A 67 -8.10 -30.87 5.99
N ASN A 68 -8.49 -30.58 4.74
CA ASN A 68 -7.58 -30.41 3.60
C ASN A 68 -7.59 -29.01 2.99
N SER A 69 -8.45 -28.09 3.45
CA SER A 69 -8.57 -26.74 2.90
C SER A 69 -8.92 -25.72 3.97
N THR A 70 -8.39 -24.53 3.83
CA THR A 70 -8.79 -23.37 4.66
C THR A 70 -10.14 -22.80 4.20
N ALA A 71 -10.85 -22.16 5.12
CA ALA A 71 -12.04 -21.37 4.79
C ALA A 71 -11.68 -20.29 3.75
N ASN A 72 -12.56 -20.10 2.77
CA ASN A 72 -12.33 -19.19 1.67
C ASN A 72 -13.62 -18.51 1.18
N ALA A 73 -13.47 -17.29 0.69
CA ALA A 73 -14.47 -16.55 -0.09
C ALA A 73 -13.73 -15.53 -0.96
N GLN A 74 -14.26 -15.20 -2.13
CA GLN A 74 -13.69 -14.16 -3.00
C GLN A 74 -14.82 -13.28 -3.56
N CYS A 75 -14.78 -11.99 -3.20
CA CYS A 75 -15.74 -11.00 -3.64
C CYS A 75 -14.94 -9.79 -4.18
N CYS A 76 -15.21 -9.40 -5.42
CA CYS A 76 -14.43 -8.38 -6.09
C CYS A 76 -15.23 -7.08 -6.22
N THR A 77 -14.54 -5.94 -6.22
CA THR A 77 -15.14 -4.63 -6.48
C THR A 77 -15.83 -4.60 -7.83
N SER A 78 -15.25 -5.28 -8.83
CA SER A 78 -15.79 -5.41 -10.20
C SER A 78 -17.05 -6.27 -10.33
N ASP A 79 -17.51 -6.92 -9.26
CA ASP A 79 -18.73 -7.74 -9.28
C ASP A 79 -19.96 -6.92 -8.84
N ILE A 80 -19.76 -5.75 -8.24
CA ILE A 80 -20.78 -4.85 -7.72
C ILE A 80 -20.61 -3.42 -8.25
N THR A 81 -21.71 -2.66 -8.30
CA THR A 81 -21.68 -1.23 -8.68
C THR A 81 -21.13 -0.34 -7.55
N LEU A 82 -20.74 0.89 -7.87
CA LEU A 82 -20.35 1.88 -6.84
C LEU A 82 -21.47 2.09 -5.81
N LYS A 83 -22.73 2.16 -6.26
CA LYS A 83 -23.88 2.31 -5.35
C LYS A 83 -23.97 1.16 -4.35
N GLU A 84 -23.77 -0.07 -4.79
CA GLU A 84 -23.75 -1.26 -3.94
C GLU A 84 -22.53 -1.26 -3.01
N PHE A 85 -21.34 -0.95 -3.56
CA PHE A 85 -20.11 -0.82 -2.77
C PHE A 85 -20.29 0.16 -1.60
N LYS A 86 -20.93 1.30 -1.82
CA LYS A 86 -21.19 2.33 -0.80
C LYS A 86 -22.12 1.89 0.33
N THR A 87 -22.80 0.75 0.20
CA THR A 87 -23.61 0.17 1.30
C THR A 87 -22.80 -0.71 2.24
N LEU A 88 -21.55 -1.01 1.89
CA LEU A 88 -20.66 -1.86 2.70
C LEU A 88 -19.98 -1.08 3.82
N CYS A 89 -19.60 -1.80 4.85
CA CYS A 89 -18.70 -1.35 5.93
C CYS A 89 -17.28 -1.86 5.69
N ALA A 90 -16.30 -0.96 5.71
CA ALA A 90 -14.90 -1.37 5.77
C ALA A 90 -14.57 -2.03 7.11
N ARG A 91 -13.73 -3.04 7.08
CA ARG A 91 -13.25 -3.81 8.23
C ARG A 91 -11.73 -3.98 8.12
N PRO A 92 -11.00 -4.19 9.22
CA PRO A 92 -9.61 -4.64 9.13
C PRO A 92 -9.52 -5.90 8.27
N ASP A 93 -8.60 -5.91 7.28
CA ASP A 93 -8.43 -7.05 6.37
C ASP A 93 -7.83 -8.25 7.13
N ARG A 94 -8.72 -9.08 7.66
CA ARG A 94 -8.39 -10.28 8.44
C ARG A 94 -9.45 -11.35 8.22
N ARG A 95 -9.00 -12.59 8.23
CA ARG A 95 -9.88 -13.78 8.17
C ARG A 95 -9.41 -14.87 9.10
N ASN A 96 -10.34 -15.66 9.61
CA ASN A 96 -10.02 -16.92 10.26
C ASN A 96 -9.94 -18.06 9.21
N PRO A 97 -8.75 -18.59 8.91
CA PRO A 97 -8.61 -19.65 7.92
C PRO A 97 -9.22 -20.99 8.35
N GLN A 98 -9.57 -21.14 9.62
CA GLN A 98 -10.17 -22.36 10.20
C GLN A 98 -11.68 -22.22 10.44
N ALA A 99 -12.33 -21.20 9.87
CA ALA A 99 -13.73 -20.89 10.11
C ALA A 99 -14.68 -21.95 9.49
N ASN A 100 -15.75 -22.27 10.22
CA ASN A 100 -16.85 -23.11 9.76
C ASN A 100 -18.07 -22.29 9.32
N THR A 101 -18.14 -21.04 9.75
CA THR A 101 -19.23 -20.10 9.45
C THR A 101 -18.70 -18.75 8.99
N VAL A 102 -19.53 -17.95 8.31
CA VAL A 102 -19.20 -16.56 7.94
C VAL A 102 -18.89 -15.73 9.19
N ALA A 103 -19.62 -15.93 10.27
CA ALA A 103 -19.38 -15.21 11.53
C ALA A 103 -17.98 -15.50 12.10
N GLU A 104 -17.57 -16.77 12.11
CA GLU A 104 -16.21 -17.16 12.52
C GLU A 104 -15.14 -16.65 11.54
N TYR A 105 -15.42 -16.65 10.23
CA TYR A 105 -14.50 -16.18 9.20
C TYR A 105 -14.16 -14.70 9.37
N LEU A 106 -15.15 -13.91 9.71
CA LEU A 106 -15.05 -12.47 9.93
C LEU A 106 -14.75 -12.09 11.39
N ALA A 107 -14.72 -13.07 12.32
CA ALA A 107 -14.42 -12.77 13.72
C ALA A 107 -13.02 -12.12 13.84
N PRO A 108 -12.85 -11.10 14.70
CA PRO A 108 -11.55 -10.53 14.92
C PRO A 108 -10.63 -11.61 15.51
N LEU A 109 -9.54 -11.89 14.80
CA LEU A 109 -8.47 -12.69 15.38
C LEU A 109 -7.90 -11.88 16.56
N GLN A 110 -7.80 -12.49 17.73
CA GLN A 110 -7.21 -11.85 18.89
C GLN A 110 -5.81 -11.36 18.53
N SER A 111 -5.65 -10.05 18.44
CA SER A 111 -4.35 -9.43 18.26
C SER A 111 -3.88 -8.93 19.61
N PRO A 112 -2.69 -9.32 20.08
CA PRO A 112 -2.16 -8.81 21.34
C PRO A 112 -1.84 -7.32 21.29
N VAL A 113 -1.93 -6.67 20.14
CA VAL A 113 -1.41 -5.32 19.95
C VAL A 113 -2.51 -4.25 19.87
N VAL A 114 -3.67 -4.50 19.29
CA VAL A 114 -4.79 -3.50 19.28
C VAL A 114 -6.11 -4.17 18.96
N ASP A 115 -7.11 -3.97 19.82
CA ASP A 115 -8.51 -4.06 19.43
C ASP A 115 -8.82 -2.88 18.50
N SER A 116 -9.24 -3.15 17.26
CA SER A 116 -9.71 -2.08 16.39
C SER A 116 -10.95 -1.45 17.03
N PRO A 117 -10.92 -0.16 17.37
CA PRO A 117 -12.08 0.50 17.98
C PRO A 117 -13.25 0.60 17.00
N MET A 118 -13.05 0.27 15.74
CA MET A 118 -14.04 0.44 14.68
C MET A 118 -14.37 -0.87 13.97
N SER A 119 -15.61 -1.31 14.10
CA SER A 119 -16.14 -2.51 13.43
C SER A 119 -16.77 -2.22 12.06
N CYS A 120 -16.98 -0.95 11.71
CA CYS A 120 -17.61 -0.52 10.47
C CYS A 120 -17.06 0.85 10.05
N GLY A 121 -16.05 0.86 9.18
CA GLY A 121 -15.50 2.06 8.58
C GLY A 121 -16.27 2.45 7.30
N THR A 122 -16.26 3.74 6.96
CA THR A 122 -16.89 4.26 5.75
C THR A 122 -16.01 3.98 4.54
N VAL A 123 -16.48 3.14 3.62
CA VAL A 123 -15.81 2.90 2.33
C VAL A 123 -15.91 4.16 1.46
N VAL A 124 -14.87 4.42 0.65
CA VAL A 124 -14.80 5.63 -0.19
C VAL A 124 -14.53 5.27 -1.65
N SER A 125 -15.14 6.06 -2.56
CA SER A 125 -14.68 6.09 -3.95
C SER A 125 -13.35 6.83 -4.04
N HIS A 126 -12.65 6.67 -5.17
CA HIS A 126 -11.39 7.38 -5.39
C HIS A 126 -11.60 8.91 -5.39
N LYS A 127 -12.66 9.43 -6.03
CA LYS A 127 -13.00 10.87 -5.99
C LYS A 127 -13.29 11.37 -4.56
N GLU A 128 -14.01 10.58 -3.75
CA GLU A 128 -14.25 10.94 -2.34
C GLU A 128 -12.95 10.94 -1.53
N SER A 129 -12.04 10.01 -1.80
CA SER A 129 -10.72 9.99 -1.14
C SER A 129 -9.88 11.21 -1.52
N ILE A 130 -9.89 11.59 -2.80
CA ILE A 130 -9.19 12.80 -3.28
C ILE A 130 -9.73 14.04 -2.55
N ALA A 131 -11.05 14.25 -2.54
CA ALA A 131 -11.65 15.39 -1.87
C ALA A 131 -11.32 15.44 -0.37
N LEU A 132 -11.40 14.30 0.32
CA LEU A 132 -11.08 14.21 1.75
C LEU A 132 -9.60 14.50 2.03
N ILE A 133 -8.68 13.91 1.26
CA ILE A 133 -7.24 14.07 1.46
C ILE A 133 -6.82 15.52 1.15
N ASP A 134 -7.47 16.15 0.18
CA ASP A 134 -7.29 17.57 -0.13
C ASP A 134 -7.76 18.47 1.02
N GLU A 135 -8.97 18.23 1.56
CA GLU A 135 -9.49 18.91 2.75
C GLU A 135 -8.55 18.80 3.95
N LEU A 136 -7.91 17.63 4.12
CA LEU A 136 -6.92 17.39 5.18
C LEU A 136 -5.56 18.06 4.91
N GLY A 137 -5.38 18.70 3.75
CA GLY A 137 -4.14 19.39 3.35
C GLY A 137 -2.97 18.44 3.11
N ARG A 138 -3.23 17.19 2.69
CA ARG A 138 -2.20 16.16 2.49
C ARG A 138 -1.89 15.96 1.00
N LYS A 139 -0.75 15.32 0.73
CA LYS A 139 -0.39 14.83 -0.61
C LYS A 139 -0.97 13.44 -0.84
N PHE A 140 -0.92 12.99 -2.07
CA PHE A 140 -1.56 11.77 -2.53
C PHE A 140 -0.52 10.79 -3.08
N THR A 141 -0.70 9.50 -2.79
CA THR A 141 0.04 8.43 -3.46
C THR A 141 -0.93 7.31 -3.87
N PRO A 142 -1.68 7.50 -4.99
CA PRO A 142 -2.57 6.46 -5.46
C PRO A 142 -1.78 5.29 -6.07
N GLU A 143 -2.07 4.07 -5.65
CA GLU A 143 -1.57 2.87 -6.31
C GLU A 143 -2.60 2.34 -7.32
N LEU A 144 -2.21 2.19 -8.57
CA LEU A 144 -3.00 1.46 -9.56
C LEU A 144 -2.84 -0.04 -9.30
N LYS A 145 -3.83 -0.64 -8.65
CA LYS A 145 -3.80 -2.07 -8.33
C LYS A 145 -3.91 -2.90 -9.60
N ARG A 146 -3.19 -4.02 -9.60
CA ARG A 146 -3.31 -4.98 -10.69
C ARG A 146 -4.74 -5.52 -10.77
N PRO A 147 -5.41 -5.45 -11.95
CA PRO A 147 -6.70 -6.09 -12.13
C PRO A 147 -6.62 -7.60 -11.89
N GLU A 148 -7.58 -8.12 -11.12
CA GLU A 148 -7.76 -9.55 -10.88
C GLU A 148 -8.85 -10.15 -11.79
N VAL A 149 -9.15 -9.42 -12.85
CA VAL A 149 -10.11 -9.78 -13.90
C VAL A 149 -9.45 -9.63 -15.26
N PRO A 150 -9.94 -10.32 -16.31
CA PRO A 150 -9.45 -10.11 -17.66
C PRO A 150 -9.63 -8.66 -18.12
N MET A 151 -8.59 -8.12 -18.78
CA MET A 151 -8.65 -6.80 -19.43
C MET A 151 -8.59 -6.97 -20.96
N PRO A 152 -9.35 -6.18 -21.74
CA PRO A 152 -10.30 -5.14 -21.34
C PRO A 152 -11.48 -5.72 -20.56
N PHE A 153 -11.87 -5.06 -19.45
CA PHE A 153 -12.99 -5.50 -18.62
C PHE A 153 -14.34 -5.21 -19.28
N ALA A 154 -14.42 -4.11 -20.01
CA ALA A 154 -15.59 -3.71 -20.81
C ALA A 154 -15.12 -3.06 -22.12
N PRO A 155 -15.97 -2.90 -23.13
CA PRO A 155 -15.61 -2.16 -24.35
C PRO A 155 -15.05 -0.78 -24.01
N GLY A 156 -13.80 -0.51 -24.46
CA GLY A 156 -13.10 0.75 -24.19
C GLY A 156 -12.51 0.90 -22.79
N PHE A 157 -12.62 -0.11 -21.91
CA PHE A 157 -12.00 -0.09 -20.58
C PHE A 157 -10.90 -1.15 -20.48
N ASP A 158 -9.79 -0.83 -21.11
CA ASP A 158 -8.55 -1.60 -21.04
C ASP A 158 -7.62 -1.09 -19.92
N GLN A 159 -6.42 -1.64 -19.84
CA GLN A 159 -5.42 -1.25 -18.82
C GLN A 159 -5.06 0.24 -18.91
N HIS A 160 -4.97 0.80 -20.12
CA HIS A 160 -4.65 2.21 -20.29
C HIS A 160 -5.83 3.11 -19.87
N ALA A 161 -7.05 2.77 -20.25
CA ALA A 161 -8.24 3.51 -19.84
C ALA A 161 -8.42 3.50 -18.30
N TYR A 162 -8.10 2.39 -17.64
CA TYR A 162 -8.08 2.30 -16.18
C TYR A 162 -6.98 3.20 -15.57
N ALA A 163 -5.78 3.15 -16.11
CA ALA A 163 -4.66 3.97 -15.68
C ALA A 163 -4.91 5.47 -15.91
N ASP A 164 -5.51 5.83 -17.05
CA ASP A 164 -5.91 7.21 -17.37
C ASP A 164 -6.97 7.72 -16.40
N LYS A 165 -8.04 6.93 -16.15
CA LYS A 165 -9.13 7.34 -15.27
C LYS A 165 -8.61 7.72 -13.88
N MET A 166 -7.65 6.97 -13.32
CA MET A 166 -7.05 7.29 -12.03
C MET A 166 -6.42 8.69 -12.01
N LEU A 167 -5.65 9.06 -13.03
CA LEU A 167 -5.00 10.37 -13.07
C LEU A 167 -5.94 11.50 -13.48
N LEU A 168 -6.91 11.20 -14.34
CA LEU A 168 -7.89 12.20 -14.78
C LEU A 168 -8.80 12.66 -13.63
N GLU A 169 -9.15 11.78 -12.68
CA GLU A 169 -9.95 12.17 -11.51
C GLU A 169 -9.24 13.23 -10.65
N TYR A 170 -7.92 13.22 -10.53
CA TYR A 170 -7.15 14.31 -9.89
C TYR A 170 -7.27 15.62 -10.68
N SER A 171 -7.15 15.53 -12.01
CA SER A 171 -7.24 16.71 -12.89
C SER A 171 -8.65 17.31 -12.88
N GLU A 172 -9.68 16.47 -12.90
CA GLU A 172 -11.11 16.87 -12.81
C GLU A 172 -11.42 17.60 -11.50
N LEU A 173 -10.78 17.21 -10.41
CA LEU A 173 -10.93 17.83 -9.09
C LEU A 173 -9.97 19.00 -8.85
N GLY A 174 -9.21 19.40 -9.87
CA GLY A 174 -8.32 20.57 -9.81
C GLY A 174 -7.10 20.40 -8.89
N ILE A 175 -6.69 19.16 -8.62
CA ILE A 175 -5.53 18.87 -7.78
C ILE A 175 -4.23 19.17 -8.55
N ASP A 176 -3.34 19.93 -7.92
CA ASP A 176 -2.00 20.17 -8.47
C ASP A 176 -1.25 18.83 -8.64
N PRO A 177 -0.83 18.47 -9.88
CA PRO A 177 -0.06 17.25 -10.14
C PRO A 177 1.19 17.11 -9.26
N ALA A 178 1.81 18.21 -8.81
CA ALA A 178 2.96 18.18 -7.92
C ALA A 178 2.67 17.59 -6.52
N ARG A 179 1.40 17.46 -6.17
CA ARG A 179 0.94 16.83 -4.92
C ARG A 179 0.65 15.35 -5.06
N VAL A 180 0.67 14.80 -6.28
CA VAL A 180 0.24 13.43 -6.57
C VAL A 180 1.45 12.58 -6.97
N LEU A 181 1.68 11.48 -6.26
CA LEU A 181 2.72 10.50 -6.51
C LEU A 181 2.06 9.18 -6.99
N PRO A 182 1.63 9.08 -8.26
CA PRO A 182 1.00 7.86 -8.75
C PRO A 182 2.00 6.71 -8.76
N GLN A 183 1.57 5.54 -8.33
CA GLN A 183 2.44 4.38 -8.19
C GLN A 183 1.83 3.11 -8.76
N SER A 184 2.69 2.21 -9.25
CA SER A 184 2.31 0.88 -9.71
C SER A 184 3.47 -0.10 -9.58
N PHE A 185 3.16 -1.37 -9.31
CA PHE A 185 4.11 -2.49 -9.44
C PHE A 185 4.40 -2.82 -10.91
N SER A 186 3.53 -2.40 -11.84
CA SER A 186 3.75 -2.57 -13.27
C SER A 186 4.62 -1.44 -13.82
N ILE A 187 5.85 -1.76 -14.17
CA ILE A 187 6.74 -0.79 -14.83
C ILE A 187 6.14 -0.26 -16.15
N LYS A 188 5.28 -1.04 -16.80
CA LYS A 188 4.60 -0.63 -18.05
C LYS A 188 3.60 0.49 -17.79
N ASP A 189 2.85 0.45 -16.67
CA ASP A 189 1.91 1.50 -16.30
C ASP A 189 2.68 2.78 -15.95
N VAL A 190 3.80 2.65 -15.23
CA VAL A 190 4.69 3.77 -14.90
C VAL A 190 5.23 4.44 -16.18
N GLN A 191 5.75 3.66 -17.12
CA GLN A 191 6.24 4.16 -18.41
C GLN A 191 5.13 4.79 -19.26
N TYR A 192 3.93 4.22 -19.20
CA TYR A 192 2.76 4.77 -19.87
C TYR A 192 2.44 6.16 -19.33
N TRP A 193 2.33 6.33 -18.01
CA TRP A 193 2.06 7.64 -17.40
C TRP A 193 3.12 8.68 -17.68
N ILE A 194 4.40 8.30 -17.63
CA ILE A 194 5.51 9.20 -17.96
C ILE A 194 5.34 9.79 -19.35
N LYS A 195 4.86 8.99 -20.32
CA LYS A 195 4.64 9.39 -21.71
C LYS A 195 3.32 10.10 -21.95
N ALA A 196 2.22 9.54 -21.42
CA ALA A 196 0.85 10.01 -21.70
C ALA A 196 0.41 11.17 -20.79
N HIS A 197 0.96 11.23 -19.57
CA HIS A 197 0.60 12.24 -18.56
C HIS A 197 1.84 12.98 -18.04
N PRO A 198 2.53 13.77 -18.88
CA PRO A 198 3.82 14.39 -18.53
C PRO A 198 3.77 15.32 -17.31
N GLN A 199 2.59 15.84 -16.94
CA GLN A 199 2.39 16.64 -15.74
C GLN A 199 2.60 15.83 -14.44
N PHE A 200 2.43 14.51 -14.47
CA PHE A 200 2.69 13.61 -13.34
C PHE A 200 4.05 12.89 -13.43
N ALA A 201 4.74 12.96 -14.58
CA ALA A 201 5.92 12.14 -14.88
C ALA A 201 7.03 12.21 -13.82
N LYS A 202 7.27 13.41 -13.25
CA LYS A 202 8.32 13.61 -12.24
C LYS A 202 8.02 12.93 -10.90
N GLN A 203 6.74 12.76 -10.57
CA GLN A 203 6.24 12.19 -9.32
C GLN A 203 5.87 10.71 -9.43
N THR A 204 5.85 10.16 -10.64
CA THR A 204 5.48 8.75 -10.85
C THR A 204 6.47 7.81 -10.16
N VAL A 205 5.94 6.84 -9.43
CA VAL A 205 6.70 5.91 -8.58
C VAL A 205 6.60 4.50 -9.13
N TRP A 206 7.72 3.82 -9.31
CA TRP A 206 7.73 2.40 -9.59
C TRP A 206 7.91 1.62 -8.28
N LEU A 207 6.88 0.87 -7.88
CA LEU A 207 6.95 -0.09 -6.80
C LEU A 207 7.78 -1.29 -7.28
N ASP A 208 8.99 -1.47 -6.73
CA ASP A 208 9.89 -2.52 -7.19
C ASP A 208 9.58 -3.87 -6.52
N PRO A 209 8.98 -4.84 -7.24
CA PRO A 209 8.60 -6.13 -6.66
C PRO A 209 9.76 -7.13 -6.59
N ARG A 210 10.92 -6.79 -7.16
CA ARG A 210 12.02 -7.75 -7.40
C ARG A 210 12.62 -8.30 -6.11
N GLY A 211 12.52 -7.57 -4.99
CA GLY A 211 12.96 -8.05 -3.68
C GLY A 211 12.22 -9.29 -3.15
N ARG A 212 11.11 -9.66 -3.78
CA ARG A 212 10.41 -10.93 -3.50
C ARG A 212 11.08 -12.14 -4.18
N GLN A 213 12.01 -11.91 -5.09
CA GLN A 213 12.75 -12.96 -5.78
C GLN A 213 13.89 -13.46 -4.87
N LYS A 214 14.01 -14.79 -4.76
CA LYS A 214 15.10 -15.39 -3.98
C LYS A 214 16.47 -15.03 -4.61
N ASN A 215 17.40 -14.58 -3.77
CA ASN A 215 18.76 -14.17 -4.18
C ASN A 215 18.77 -13.02 -5.19
N PHE A 216 17.79 -12.11 -5.13
CA PHE A 216 17.79 -10.93 -5.97
C PHE A 216 19.04 -10.07 -5.71
N THR A 217 19.72 -9.69 -6.78
CA THR A 217 20.81 -8.73 -6.79
C THR A 217 20.57 -7.69 -7.88
N THR A 218 21.17 -6.54 -7.77
CA THR A 218 21.12 -5.49 -8.77
C THR A 218 22.50 -4.87 -8.95
N SER A 219 22.66 -4.11 -10.02
CA SER A 219 23.91 -3.37 -10.30
C SER A 219 23.62 -1.88 -10.49
N LEU A 220 24.68 -1.07 -10.53
CA LEU A 220 24.59 0.35 -10.82
C LEU A 220 24.04 0.59 -12.23
N GLU A 221 24.46 -0.22 -13.21
CA GLU A 221 24.02 -0.13 -14.60
C GLU A 221 22.52 -0.38 -14.73
N GLU A 222 21.98 -1.34 -13.98
CA GLU A 222 20.53 -1.58 -13.95
C GLU A 222 19.78 -0.37 -13.37
N MET A 223 20.27 0.23 -12.29
CA MET A 223 19.66 1.42 -11.71
C MET A 223 19.73 2.62 -12.66
N GLN A 224 20.85 2.79 -13.37
CA GLN A 224 20.99 3.80 -14.42
C GLN A 224 20.03 3.56 -15.58
N ALA A 225 19.82 2.30 -15.98
CA ALA A 225 18.87 1.93 -17.01
C ALA A 225 17.42 2.25 -16.59
N ILE A 226 17.05 2.03 -15.33
CA ILE A 226 15.74 2.44 -14.77
C ILE A 226 15.60 3.96 -14.86
N LYS A 227 16.61 4.70 -14.39
CA LYS A 227 16.61 6.17 -14.47
C LYS A 227 16.49 6.68 -15.92
N GLY A 228 17.21 6.03 -16.85
CA GLY A 228 17.18 6.34 -18.29
C GLY A 228 15.82 6.15 -18.95
N GLN A 229 14.92 5.37 -18.36
CA GLN A 229 13.53 5.21 -18.80
C GLN A 229 12.61 6.35 -18.30
N GLY A 230 13.15 7.38 -17.65
CA GLY A 230 12.40 8.51 -17.11
C GLY A 230 11.82 8.27 -15.71
N ILE A 231 12.06 7.11 -15.10
CA ILE A 231 11.63 6.80 -13.74
C ILE A 231 12.54 7.56 -12.77
N ASN A 232 11.95 8.44 -11.96
CA ASN A 232 12.70 9.25 -11.00
C ASN A 232 12.63 8.68 -9.58
N ILE A 233 11.55 8.01 -9.25
CA ILE A 233 11.26 7.52 -7.91
C ILE A 233 11.01 6.01 -7.99
N ILE A 234 11.72 5.27 -7.15
CA ILE A 234 11.49 3.83 -6.95
C ILE A 234 10.99 3.59 -5.52
N SER A 235 10.18 2.55 -5.36
CA SER A 235 9.67 2.18 -4.05
C SER A 235 9.88 0.67 -3.80
N PRO A 236 11.06 0.27 -3.33
CA PRO A 236 11.35 -1.10 -2.90
C PRO A 236 10.84 -1.36 -1.48
N PRO A 237 10.61 -2.63 -1.09
CA PRO A 237 10.39 -2.99 0.31
C PRO A 237 11.64 -2.76 1.15
N ILE A 238 11.45 -2.52 2.45
CA ILE A 238 12.53 -2.24 3.42
C ILE A 238 13.72 -3.20 3.31
N PRO A 239 13.55 -4.53 3.23
CA PRO A 239 14.68 -5.46 3.21
C PRO A 239 15.61 -5.33 1.99
N MET A 240 15.18 -4.62 0.94
CA MET A 240 16.06 -4.31 -0.18
C MET A 240 17.04 -3.15 0.14
N LEU A 241 16.70 -2.30 1.10
CA LEU A 241 17.42 -1.06 1.38
C LEU A 241 18.47 -1.18 2.48
N ILE A 242 18.33 -2.13 3.38
CA ILE A 242 19.13 -2.27 4.58
C ILE A 242 19.70 -3.68 4.70
N GLN A 243 20.87 -3.78 5.34
CA GLN A 243 21.54 -5.04 5.64
C GLN A 243 22.35 -4.94 6.92
N LEU A 244 22.83 -6.06 7.43
CA LEU A 244 23.86 -6.07 8.47
C LEU A 244 25.25 -6.14 7.83
N ASN A 245 26.19 -5.35 8.34
CA ASN A 245 27.61 -5.48 7.99
C ASN A 245 28.27 -6.67 8.70
N ASP A 246 29.55 -6.89 8.45
CA ASP A 246 30.33 -8.00 9.06
C ASP A 246 30.41 -7.90 10.59
N SER A 247 30.24 -6.71 11.16
CA SER A 247 30.24 -6.47 12.62
C SER A 247 28.85 -6.67 13.23
N GLY A 248 27.80 -6.89 12.39
CA GLY A 248 26.41 -7.02 12.82
C GLY A 248 25.68 -5.68 12.97
N ASP A 249 26.27 -4.57 12.52
CA ASP A 249 25.62 -3.25 12.56
C ASP A 249 24.74 -3.04 11.32
N LEU A 250 23.68 -2.27 11.51
CA LEU A 250 22.74 -1.93 10.44
C LEU A 250 23.35 -0.88 9.51
N GLU A 251 23.34 -1.16 8.20
CA GLU A 251 23.83 -0.24 7.17
C GLU A 251 22.98 -0.24 5.89
N PRO A 252 23.15 0.79 5.00
CA PRO A 252 22.55 0.79 3.67
C PRO A 252 23.05 -0.38 2.81
N SER A 253 22.13 -1.07 2.15
CA SER A 253 22.45 -2.14 1.20
C SER A 253 23.10 -1.62 -0.09
N ASN A 254 23.65 -2.52 -0.89
CA ASN A 254 24.15 -2.18 -2.22
C ASN A 254 23.04 -1.67 -3.14
N TYR A 255 21.81 -2.20 -3.01
CA TYR A 255 20.66 -1.69 -3.74
C TYR A 255 20.45 -0.20 -3.48
N ALA A 256 20.39 0.20 -2.22
CA ALA A 256 20.24 1.60 -1.82
C ALA A 256 21.40 2.48 -2.34
N LYS A 257 22.64 2.01 -2.19
CA LYS A 257 23.83 2.71 -2.67
C LYS A 257 23.79 2.94 -4.18
N TYR A 258 23.45 1.92 -4.98
CA TYR A 258 23.36 2.02 -6.44
C TYR A 258 22.18 2.90 -6.91
N ALA A 259 21.02 2.79 -6.25
CA ALA A 259 19.89 3.64 -6.56
C ALA A 259 20.22 5.14 -6.36
N LYS A 260 20.89 5.48 -5.26
CA LYS A 260 21.32 6.86 -4.99
C LYS A 260 22.39 7.32 -5.98
N GLN A 261 23.37 6.49 -6.33
CA GLN A 261 24.38 6.79 -7.34
C GLN A 261 23.79 7.02 -8.73
N ALA A 262 22.72 6.29 -9.08
CA ALA A 262 21.99 6.50 -10.32
C ALA A 262 21.08 7.76 -10.31
N GLY A 263 20.99 8.49 -9.19
CA GLY A 263 20.15 9.67 -9.04
C GLY A 263 18.66 9.35 -8.91
N LEU A 264 18.32 8.16 -8.41
CA LEU A 264 16.96 7.77 -8.08
C LEU A 264 16.59 8.28 -6.68
N GLU A 265 15.37 8.81 -6.54
CA GLU A 265 14.74 9.01 -5.23
C GLU A 265 14.11 7.70 -4.75
N ILE A 266 14.06 7.52 -3.45
CA ILE A 266 13.56 6.28 -2.85
C ILE A 266 12.40 6.60 -1.91
N ILE A 267 11.28 5.91 -2.07
CA ILE A 267 10.24 5.71 -1.08
C ILE A 267 10.29 4.23 -0.69
N THR A 268 9.90 3.85 0.51
CA THR A 268 9.96 2.44 0.92
C THR A 268 8.73 2.00 1.70
N TRP A 269 8.43 0.70 1.69
CA TRP A 269 7.28 0.07 2.34
C TRP A 269 7.67 -1.23 3.06
N THR A 270 6.98 -1.63 4.10
CA THR A 270 6.05 -0.92 4.96
C THR A 270 6.54 -1.06 6.39
N MET A 271 6.69 0.05 7.09
CA MET A 271 6.99 0.01 8.53
C MET A 271 5.76 -0.52 9.28
N GLU A 272 6.02 -1.29 10.32
CA GLU A 272 5.04 -1.82 11.26
C GLU A 272 4.01 -2.78 10.64
N SER A 273 4.24 -3.22 9.40
CA SER A 273 3.44 -4.31 8.84
C SER A 273 3.81 -5.63 9.51
N GLY A 274 2.87 -6.15 10.26
CA GLY A 274 3.08 -7.33 11.12
C GLY A 274 3.93 -7.04 12.37
N ASN A 275 4.35 -8.12 13.06
CA ASN A 275 5.21 -8.00 14.23
C ASN A 275 6.68 -7.87 13.78
N PRO A 276 7.38 -6.76 14.07
CA PRO A 276 8.76 -6.54 13.61
C PRO A 276 9.79 -7.45 14.27
N ILE A 277 9.48 -8.02 15.44
CA ILE A 277 10.35 -8.98 16.14
C ILE A 277 10.05 -10.44 15.80
N ASP A 278 9.05 -10.70 14.97
CA ASP A 278 8.78 -12.06 14.47
C ASP A 278 9.83 -12.41 13.39
N PRO A 279 10.67 -13.43 13.59
CA PRO A 279 11.68 -13.82 12.60
C PRO A 279 11.07 -14.32 11.28
N LYS A 280 9.77 -14.60 11.24
CA LYS A 280 9.02 -14.94 10.03
C LYS A 280 8.52 -13.71 9.26
N ASN A 281 8.61 -12.52 9.86
CA ASN A 281 8.26 -11.30 9.14
C ASN A 281 9.33 -10.99 8.09
N TRP A 282 8.99 -11.23 6.83
CA TRP A 282 9.91 -11.10 5.71
C TRP A 282 10.47 -9.68 5.54
N LEU A 283 9.75 -8.66 6.01
CA LEU A 283 10.18 -7.25 5.95
C LEU A 283 11.41 -6.96 6.81
N TYR A 284 11.68 -7.79 7.82
CA TYR A 284 12.81 -7.64 8.73
C TYR A 284 13.72 -8.88 8.78
N ALA A 285 13.45 -9.88 7.92
CA ALA A 285 14.14 -11.17 7.97
C ALA A 285 15.67 -11.07 7.81
N ASN A 286 16.14 -10.13 6.97
CA ASN A 286 17.56 -9.90 6.72
C ASN A 286 18.29 -9.20 7.88
N ILE A 287 17.56 -8.62 8.82
CA ILE A 287 18.08 -7.95 10.02
C ILE A 287 17.52 -8.56 11.32
N ALA A 288 16.86 -9.72 11.22
CA ALA A 288 16.24 -10.41 12.36
C ALA A 288 17.18 -10.57 13.59
N PRO A 289 18.49 -10.81 13.43
CA PRO A 289 19.39 -10.92 14.58
C PRO A 289 19.43 -9.72 15.52
N ILE A 290 19.12 -8.52 15.02
CA ILE A 290 19.14 -7.29 15.84
C ILE A 290 17.74 -6.82 16.22
N MET A 291 16.68 -7.42 15.66
CA MET A 291 15.29 -7.06 15.92
C MET A 291 14.75 -7.74 17.19
N ASP A 292 15.39 -7.50 18.31
CA ASP A 292 15.10 -8.13 19.61
C ASP A 292 13.97 -7.44 20.40
N LYS A 293 13.60 -6.23 20.01
CA LYS A 293 12.54 -5.42 20.66
C LYS A 293 11.93 -4.41 19.67
N PRO A 294 10.66 -4.00 19.86
CA PRO A 294 9.98 -3.07 18.94
C PRO A 294 10.71 -1.74 18.73
N GLY A 295 11.41 -1.21 19.75
CA GLY A 295 12.15 0.05 19.66
C GLY A 295 13.28 0.04 18.62
N LYS A 296 13.76 -1.13 18.18
CA LYS A 296 14.73 -1.26 17.09
C LYS A 296 14.23 -0.70 15.76
N MET A 297 12.93 -0.57 15.59
CA MET A 297 12.38 0.11 14.41
C MET A 297 12.84 1.56 14.28
N LEU A 298 13.14 2.26 15.37
CA LEU A 298 13.67 3.63 15.30
C LEU A 298 15.09 3.66 14.71
N GLU A 299 15.90 2.62 14.96
CA GLU A 299 17.23 2.48 14.34
C GLU A 299 17.10 2.20 12.83
N VAL A 300 16.11 1.38 12.44
CA VAL A 300 15.80 1.15 11.02
C VAL A 300 15.39 2.46 10.34
N ILE A 301 14.49 3.23 10.96
CA ILE A 301 14.05 4.54 10.44
C ILE A 301 15.24 5.48 10.32
N ASP A 302 16.17 5.48 11.28
CA ASP A 302 17.38 6.32 11.26
C ASP A 302 18.26 6.01 10.05
N VAL A 303 18.55 4.75 9.78
CA VAL A 303 19.32 4.35 8.58
C VAL A 303 18.60 4.73 7.30
N LEU A 304 17.29 4.49 7.21
CA LEU A 304 16.49 4.87 6.04
C LEU A 304 16.50 6.39 5.81
N ALA A 305 16.29 7.17 6.87
CA ALA A 305 16.15 8.62 6.78
C ALA A 305 17.50 9.35 6.67
N GLN A 306 18.50 9.00 7.52
CA GLN A 306 19.74 9.76 7.63
C GLN A 306 20.85 9.22 6.73
N GLN A 307 20.99 7.90 6.60
CA GLN A 307 22.09 7.34 5.82
C GLN A 307 21.70 7.15 4.35
N ILE A 308 20.49 6.66 4.06
CA ILE A 308 19.99 6.49 2.69
C ILE A 308 19.38 7.77 2.17
N GLY A 309 18.69 8.55 3.02
CA GLY A 309 17.98 9.75 2.64
C GLY A 309 16.74 9.41 1.79
N VAL A 310 15.89 8.50 2.28
CA VAL A 310 14.63 8.17 1.62
C VAL A 310 13.69 9.39 1.63
N ARG A 311 12.92 9.56 0.56
CA ARG A 311 11.94 10.64 0.41
C ARG A 311 10.70 10.42 1.27
N GLY A 312 10.35 9.15 1.53
CA GLY A 312 9.19 8.76 2.31
C GLY A 312 9.23 7.31 2.74
N ILE A 313 8.48 7.01 3.77
CA ILE A 313 8.32 5.67 4.33
C ILE A 313 6.82 5.40 4.50
N PHE A 314 6.32 4.34 3.87
CA PHE A 314 4.99 3.83 4.16
C PHE A 314 4.96 3.23 5.57
N SER A 315 3.94 3.58 6.33
CA SER A 315 3.77 3.15 7.71
C SER A 315 2.30 2.85 8.01
N ASP A 316 2.03 1.70 8.62
CA ASP A 316 0.71 1.36 9.17
C ASP A 316 0.39 2.18 10.43
N TRP A 317 1.41 2.81 11.03
CA TRP A 317 1.31 3.66 12.23
C TRP A 317 2.08 4.97 12.03
N PRO A 318 1.56 5.94 11.26
CA PRO A 318 2.29 7.17 10.92
C PRO A 318 2.85 7.93 12.12
N GLY A 319 2.23 7.76 13.29
CA GLY A 319 2.71 8.35 14.53
C GLY A 319 4.15 7.98 14.90
N THR A 320 4.61 6.76 14.58
CA THR A 320 6.01 6.34 14.83
C THR A 320 6.99 7.15 13.99
N ILE A 321 6.69 7.30 12.68
CA ILE A 321 7.54 8.09 11.78
C ILE A 321 7.52 9.56 12.18
N THR A 322 6.35 10.10 12.51
CA THR A 322 6.19 11.48 12.98
C THR A 322 6.95 11.73 14.28
N TYR A 323 6.89 10.79 15.23
CA TYR A 323 7.65 10.87 16.47
C TYR A 323 9.17 10.94 16.19
N TYR A 324 9.68 10.03 15.36
CA TYR A 324 11.09 10.04 14.96
C TYR A 324 11.48 11.38 14.32
N ALA A 325 10.71 11.86 13.33
CA ALA A 325 10.99 13.11 12.63
C ALA A 325 11.01 14.31 13.56
N ASN A 326 10.07 14.38 14.52
CA ASN A 326 10.02 15.44 15.53
C ASN A 326 11.22 15.39 16.48
N CYS A 327 11.65 14.20 16.89
CA CYS A 327 12.85 14.04 17.71
C CYS A 327 14.10 14.57 16.98
N GLN A 328 14.28 14.21 15.71
CA GLN A 328 15.43 14.68 14.92
C GLN A 328 15.44 16.19 14.69
N ASN A 329 14.27 16.80 14.49
CA ASN A 329 14.16 18.25 14.32
C ASN A 329 14.46 19.04 15.60
N ASN A 330 14.35 18.43 16.78
CA ASN A 330 14.60 19.04 18.08
C ASN A 330 16.03 18.79 18.60
N LEU A 331 16.84 18.01 17.92
CA LEU A 331 18.25 17.85 18.27
C LEU A 331 19.03 19.11 17.88
N PRO A 332 19.93 19.62 18.72
CA PRO A 332 20.81 20.71 18.34
C PRO A 332 21.66 20.29 17.14
N LYS A 333 21.63 21.09 16.07
CA LYS A 333 22.43 20.87 14.87
C LYS A 333 23.88 21.23 15.10
#